data_a3ce23c71ffaab2f946581f3e1cf6e7c
#
_entry.id   a3ce23c71ffaab2f946581f3e1cf6e7c
#
_cell.length_a   1.000
_cell.length_b   1.000
_cell.length_c   1.000
_cell.angle_alpha   90.00
_cell.angle_beta   90.00
_cell.angle_gamma   90.00
#
_symmetry.space_group_name_H-M   'P 1'
#
loop_
_entity.id
_entity.type
_entity.pdbx_description
1 polymer ?
#
loop_
_entity_poly.entity_id
_entity_poly.type
_entity_poly.pdbx_seq_one_letter_code
_entity_poly.pdbx_strand_id
1 'polypeptide(L)'
;MIDTIPITIQKNILHRYSKRDKGELYDPFEILPLATTKLYEKVMLFSDAKERIVSVGVSSGANNVKGKLSLEVPEEWKVSPAFINLEIKQKGDTQNYQFSVTPTSYDSKGTLKASILIDGKKYDKELIEIEYDHIPKQSVLQNSEAKVVRLNIKKAGNFIGYIKGAGDVVPESLKQRWVRNNG
;
A
#
# COMPACT_ATOMS: atom_id res chain seq x y z
N MET A 1 14.68 -1.09 59.39
CA MET A 1 13.57 -1.04 58.37
C MET A 1 14.28 -1.02 57.02
N ILE A 2 14.03 -2.04 56.21
CA ILE A 2 14.54 -2.07 54.84
C ILE A 2 13.49 -1.34 53.99
N ASP A 3 13.85 -0.17 53.45
CA ASP A 3 13.00 0.56 52.52
C ASP A 3 12.82 -0.27 51.23
N THR A 4 11.57 -0.66 50.96
CA THR A 4 11.24 -1.42 49.78
C THR A 4 11.06 -0.42 48.64
N ILE A 5 12.04 -0.33 47.72
CA ILE A 5 11.95 0.47 46.52
C ILE A 5 11.18 -0.37 45.47
N PRO A 6 10.02 0.07 44.97
CA PRO A 6 9.32 -0.65 43.92
C PRO A 6 10.12 -0.60 42.61
N ILE A 7 10.48 -1.76 42.07
CA ILE A 7 11.14 -1.88 40.77
C ILE A 7 10.10 -2.27 39.75
N THR A 8 9.86 -1.43 38.76
CA THR A 8 9.00 -1.76 37.62
C THR A 8 9.84 -2.29 36.48
N ILE A 9 9.57 -3.51 36.03
CA ILE A 9 10.24 -4.12 34.88
C ILE A 9 9.22 -4.18 33.74
N GLN A 10 9.52 -3.50 32.63
CA GLN A 10 8.73 -3.56 31.41
C GLN A 10 9.46 -4.46 30.42
N LYS A 11 8.76 -5.51 29.93
CA LYS A 11 9.26 -6.42 28.90
C LYS A 11 8.26 -6.53 27.77
N ASN A 12 8.74 -6.58 26.53
CA ASN A 12 7.91 -6.89 25.38
C ASN A 12 7.53 -8.36 25.41
N ILE A 13 6.29 -8.66 25.00
CA ILE A 13 5.85 -10.03 24.78
C ILE A 13 6.46 -10.50 23.46
N LEU A 14 7.13 -11.65 23.50
CA LEU A 14 7.78 -12.28 22.36
C LEU A 14 7.21 -13.68 22.12
N HIS A 15 7.03 -14.04 20.86
CA HIS A 15 6.76 -15.40 20.43
C HIS A 15 8.07 -16.10 20.15
N ARG A 16 8.38 -17.15 20.94
CA ARG A 16 9.59 -17.98 20.77
C ARG A 16 9.24 -19.22 19.94
N TYR A 17 10.05 -19.49 18.93
CA TYR A 17 9.96 -20.70 18.11
C TYR A 17 11.35 -21.14 17.65
N SER A 18 11.46 -22.40 17.19
CA SER A 18 12.74 -22.94 16.69
C SER A 18 12.63 -23.30 15.23
N LYS A 19 13.65 -22.92 14.45
CA LYS A 19 13.88 -23.44 13.10
C LYS A 19 15.13 -24.31 13.10
N ARG A 20 15.07 -25.42 12.36
CA ARG A 20 16.13 -26.43 12.35
C ARG A 20 17.49 -25.91 11.90
N ASP A 21 17.48 -24.93 11.03
CA ASP A 21 18.66 -24.28 10.41
C ASP A 21 19.13 -23.02 11.10
N LYS A 22 18.24 -22.36 11.88
CA LYS A 22 18.51 -21.07 12.52
C LYS A 22 18.47 -21.11 14.06
N GLY A 23 18.11 -22.23 14.66
CA GLY A 23 17.98 -22.34 16.11
C GLY A 23 16.75 -21.66 16.68
N GLU A 24 16.87 -21.07 17.88
CA GLU A 24 15.79 -20.35 18.54
C GLU A 24 15.63 -18.95 17.94
N LEU A 25 14.37 -18.62 17.60
CA LEU A 25 13.97 -17.34 17.04
C LEU A 25 12.90 -16.69 17.92
N TYR A 26 12.85 -15.37 17.91
CA TYR A 26 11.96 -14.56 18.70
C TYR A 26 11.29 -13.51 17.83
N ASP A 27 9.96 -13.61 17.66
CA ASP A 27 9.18 -12.60 16.96
C ASP A 27 8.43 -11.72 17.97
N PRO A 28 8.25 -10.43 17.72
CA PRO A 28 7.41 -9.59 18.55
C PRO A 28 5.94 -10.07 18.47
N PHE A 29 5.23 -9.96 19.58
CA PHE A 29 3.78 -10.18 19.59
C PHE A 29 3.10 -8.96 18.97
N GLU A 30 2.39 -9.16 17.87
CA GLU A 30 1.75 -8.09 17.10
C GLU A 30 0.25 -8.28 17.01
N ILE A 31 -0.48 -7.19 17.18
CA ILE A 31 -1.93 -7.14 16.94
C ILE A 31 -2.15 -6.42 15.61
N LEU A 32 -2.46 -7.19 14.57
CA LEU A 32 -2.63 -6.68 13.22
C LEU A 32 -4.13 -6.51 12.87
N PRO A 33 -4.47 -5.61 11.94
CA PRO A 33 -5.82 -5.43 11.46
C PRO A 33 -6.39 -6.69 10.80
N LEU A 34 -7.74 -6.81 10.76
CA LEU A 34 -8.43 -7.90 10.05
C LEU A 34 -8.14 -7.89 8.54
N ALA A 35 -7.85 -6.73 7.99
CA ALA A 35 -7.40 -6.58 6.62
C ALA A 35 -6.50 -5.36 6.48
N THR A 36 -5.59 -5.41 5.51
CA THR A 36 -4.75 -4.28 5.12
C THR A 36 -4.89 -4.04 3.62
N THR A 37 -4.69 -2.79 3.21
CA THR A 37 -4.74 -2.38 1.81
C THR A 37 -3.37 -1.87 1.38
N LYS A 38 -3.04 -2.01 0.10
CA LYS A 38 -1.77 -1.55 -0.46
C LYS A 38 -1.98 -0.90 -1.82
N LEU A 39 -1.54 0.34 -1.96
CA LEU A 39 -1.35 0.98 -3.26
C LEU A 39 0.10 0.75 -3.70
N TYR A 40 0.27 0.06 -4.83
CA TYR A 40 1.61 -0.34 -5.30
C TYR A 40 2.44 0.84 -5.78
N GLU A 41 1.79 1.84 -6.36
CA GLU A 41 2.44 3.09 -6.75
C GLU A 41 2.14 4.16 -5.69
N LYS A 42 3.19 4.75 -5.11
CA LYS A 42 3.05 5.79 -4.07
C LYS A 42 2.94 7.19 -4.67
N VAL A 43 3.32 7.34 -5.93
CA VAL A 43 3.19 8.59 -6.69
C VAL A 43 2.73 8.23 -8.10
N MET A 44 1.65 8.83 -8.56
CA MET A 44 1.08 8.61 -9.90
C MET A 44 0.96 9.93 -10.64
N LEU A 45 1.50 9.97 -11.85
CA LEU A 45 1.42 11.11 -12.75
C LEU A 45 0.40 10.82 -13.85
N PHE A 46 -0.57 11.70 -14.02
CA PHE A 46 -1.53 11.71 -15.10
C PHE A 46 -1.16 12.82 -16.08
N SER A 47 -0.70 12.46 -17.26
CA SER A 47 -0.26 13.41 -18.31
C SER A 47 -1.40 13.94 -19.18
N ASP A 48 -2.57 13.31 -19.12
CA ASP A 48 -3.79 13.67 -19.83
C ASP A 48 -5.02 13.39 -18.95
N ALA A 49 -6.21 13.71 -19.46
CA ALA A 49 -7.48 13.49 -18.75
C ALA A 49 -8.05 12.07 -18.96
N LYS A 50 -7.26 11.14 -19.49
CA LYS A 50 -7.70 9.76 -19.69
C LYS A 50 -7.70 8.98 -18.39
N GLU A 51 -8.56 7.99 -18.36
CA GLU A 51 -8.62 7.04 -17.25
C GLU A 51 -7.33 6.20 -17.18
N ARG A 52 -6.97 5.85 -15.96
CA ARG A 52 -5.88 4.92 -15.66
C ARG A 52 -6.34 3.88 -14.67
N ILE A 53 -5.93 2.64 -14.89
CA ILE A 53 -6.18 1.55 -13.95
C ILE A 53 -5.22 1.67 -12.77
N VAL A 54 -5.80 1.67 -11.57
CA VAL A 54 -5.10 1.67 -10.29
C VAL A 54 -5.35 0.34 -9.61
N SER A 55 -4.29 -0.40 -9.33
CA SER A 55 -4.35 -1.68 -8.63
C SER A 55 -4.21 -1.49 -7.13
N VAL A 56 -5.12 -2.11 -6.38
CA VAL A 56 -5.13 -2.14 -4.92
C VAL A 56 -5.00 -3.57 -4.45
N GLY A 57 -3.92 -3.88 -3.75
CA GLY A 57 -3.74 -5.15 -3.04
C GLY A 57 -4.52 -5.13 -1.73
N VAL A 58 -5.14 -6.25 -1.39
CA VAL A 58 -5.83 -6.46 -0.11
C VAL A 58 -5.31 -7.74 0.51
N SER A 59 -4.75 -7.65 1.70
CA SER A 59 -4.26 -8.80 2.46
C SER A 59 -5.17 -9.05 3.66
N SER A 60 -5.53 -10.32 3.88
CA SER A 60 -6.40 -10.73 4.98
C SER A 60 -5.60 -11.08 6.24
N GLY A 61 -5.96 -10.48 7.37
CA GLY A 61 -5.43 -10.83 8.70
C GLY A 61 -6.21 -11.93 9.42
N ALA A 62 -7.33 -12.41 8.85
CA ALA A 62 -8.17 -13.45 9.41
C ALA A 62 -8.78 -14.35 8.33
N ASN A 63 -9.41 -15.46 8.74
CA ASN A 63 -10.16 -16.30 7.79
C ASN A 63 -11.54 -15.70 7.49
N ASN A 64 -12.03 -15.93 6.27
CA ASN A 64 -13.37 -15.53 5.82
C ASN A 64 -13.68 -14.03 5.97
N VAL A 65 -12.73 -13.19 5.59
CA VAL A 65 -12.90 -11.73 5.60
C VAL A 65 -13.79 -11.32 4.43
N LYS A 66 -14.91 -10.65 4.75
CA LYS A 66 -15.83 -10.05 3.76
C LYS A 66 -15.92 -8.56 4.01
N GLY A 67 -15.93 -7.78 2.95
CA GLY A 67 -16.00 -6.33 3.09
C GLY A 67 -16.21 -5.60 1.77
N LYS A 68 -16.23 -4.28 1.87
CA LYS A 68 -16.32 -3.38 0.71
C LYS A 68 -15.02 -2.60 0.59
N LEU A 69 -14.29 -2.84 -0.49
CA LEU A 69 -13.10 -2.07 -0.85
C LEU A 69 -13.54 -0.81 -1.59
N SER A 70 -13.03 0.33 -1.19
CA SER A 70 -13.22 1.62 -1.85
C SER A 70 -11.89 2.34 -2.04
N LEU A 71 -11.85 3.18 -3.07
CA LEU A 71 -10.73 4.06 -3.36
C LEU A 71 -11.23 5.50 -3.34
N GLU A 72 -10.84 6.25 -2.31
CA GLU A 72 -11.10 7.69 -2.23
C GLU A 72 -10.16 8.42 -3.19
N VAL A 73 -10.71 9.33 -3.99
CA VAL A 73 -9.99 10.13 -4.97
C VAL A 73 -10.09 11.61 -4.61
N PRO A 74 -9.20 12.47 -5.13
CA PRO A 74 -9.31 13.91 -4.94
C PRO A 74 -10.65 14.46 -5.47
N GLU A 75 -11.01 15.65 -5.02
CA GLU A 75 -12.21 16.35 -5.49
C GLU A 75 -12.25 16.46 -7.02
N GLU A 76 -13.43 16.29 -7.60
CA GLU A 76 -13.70 16.28 -9.04
C GLU A 76 -13.05 15.14 -9.85
N TRP A 77 -12.18 14.33 -9.25
CA TRP A 77 -11.72 13.10 -9.88
C TRP A 77 -12.83 12.04 -9.82
N LYS A 78 -12.80 11.12 -10.75
CA LYS A 78 -13.77 10.03 -10.81
C LYS A 78 -13.10 8.69 -10.59
N VAL A 79 -13.81 7.79 -9.92
CA VAL A 79 -13.38 6.40 -9.72
C VAL A 79 -14.50 5.45 -10.10
N SER A 80 -14.15 4.37 -10.76
CA SER A 80 -15.10 3.31 -11.15
C SER A 80 -14.43 1.94 -10.95
N PRO A 81 -15.13 0.98 -10.34
CA PRO A 81 -16.43 1.13 -9.66
C PRO A 81 -16.28 1.95 -8.36
N ALA A 82 -17.40 2.44 -7.80
CA ALA A 82 -17.38 3.18 -6.53
C ALA A 82 -16.88 2.32 -5.35
N PHE A 83 -17.18 1.03 -5.39
CA PHE A 83 -16.67 0.03 -4.44
C PHE A 83 -16.66 -1.36 -5.07
N ILE A 84 -15.89 -2.27 -4.47
CA ILE A 84 -15.82 -3.68 -4.85
C ILE A 84 -16.13 -4.51 -3.61
N ASN A 85 -17.12 -5.41 -3.69
CA ASN A 85 -17.33 -6.40 -2.64
C ASN A 85 -16.26 -7.47 -2.76
N LEU A 86 -15.65 -7.82 -1.64
CA LEU A 86 -14.59 -8.82 -1.58
C LEU A 86 -14.88 -9.89 -0.55
N GLU A 87 -14.35 -11.07 -0.80
CA GLU A 87 -14.32 -12.20 0.11
C GLU A 87 -12.96 -12.89 0.01
N ILE A 88 -12.20 -12.90 1.11
CA ILE A 88 -10.91 -13.58 1.20
C ILE A 88 -11.04 -14.69 2.22
N LYS A 89 -10.86 -15.94 1.77
CA LYS A 89 -11.17 -17.14 2.58
C LYS A 89 -10.11 -17.45 3.62
N GLN A 90 -8.83 -17.24 3.31
CA GLN A 90 -7.73 -17.66 4.17
C GLN A 90 -6.97 -16.46 4.72
N LYS A 91 -6.57 -16.57 5.99
CA LYS A 91 -5.64 -15.62 6.61
C LYS A 91 -4.30 -15.63 5.86
N GLY A 92 -3.77 -14.46 5.58
CA GLY A 92 -2.51 -14.27 4.86
C GLY A 92 -2.65 -14.17 3.33
N ASP A 93 -3.80 -14.55 2.77
CA ASP A 93 -4.04 -14.40 1.34
C ASP A 93 -4.08 -12.94 0.94
N THR A 94 -3.51 -12.64 -0.22
CA THR A 94 -3.54 -11.33 -0.85
C THR A 94 -4.24 -11.41 -2.20
N GLN A 95 -5.21 -10.54 -2.42
CA GLN A 95 -5.93 -10.40 -3.69
C GLN A 95 -5.76 -8.99 -4.24
N ASN A 96 -5.74 -8.88 -5.58
CA ASN A 96 -5.59 -7.60 -6.28
C ASN A 96 -6.90 -7.21 -6.94
N TYR A 97 -7.28 -5.96 -6.75
CA TYR A 97 -8.48 -5.34 -7.30
C TYR A 97 -8.11 -4.12 -8.12
N GLN A 98 -8.91 -3.81 -9.12
CA GLN A 98 -8.63 -2.73 -10.06
C GLN A 98 -9.75 -1.69 -10.01
N PHE A 99 -9.35 -0.44 -9.99
CA PHE A 99 -10.21 0.72 -10.13
C PHE A 99 -9.76 1.53 -11.34
N SER A 100 -10.70 2.02 -12.11
CA SER A 100 -10.45 3.03 -13.14
C SER A 100 -10.54 4.41 -12.50
N VAL A 101 -9.47 5.19 -12.58
CA VAL A 101 -9.40 6.54 -12.03
C VAL A 101 -9.25 7.53 -13.18
N THR A 102 -10.17 8.48 -13.26
CA THR A 102 -10.17 9.55 -14.26
C THR A 102 -9.89 10.88 -13.58
N PRO A 103 -8.81 11.58 -13.93
CA PRO A 103 -8.48 12.89 -13.38
C PRO A 103 -9.36 14.00 -13.95
N THR A 104 -9.22 15.21 -13.42
CA THR A 104 -9.78 16.43 -14.00
C THR A 104 -9.17 16.75 -15.37
N SER A 105 -9.81 17.63 -16.14
CA SER A 105 -9.29 18.12 -17.43
C SER A 105 -8.16 19.14 -17.27
N TYR A 106 -8.02 19.75 -16.11
CA TYR A 106 -7.02 20.75 -15.75
C TYR A 106 -5.98 20.21 -14.76
N ASP A 107 -4.93 20.98 -14.55
CA ASP A 107 -3.85 20.62 -13.63
C ASP A 107 -4.38 20.55 -12.19
N SER A 108 -4.14 19.43 -11.53
CA SER A 108 -4.61 19.18 -10.17
C SER A 108 -3.70 18.21 -9.45
N LYS A 109 -3.75 18.22 -8.13
CA LYS A 109 -3.00 17.29 -7.26
C LYS A 109 -3.85 16.84 -6.11
N GLY A 110 -3.54 15.67 -5.58
CA GLY A 110 -4.24 15.16 -4.40
C GLY A 110 -3.69 13.82 -3.94
N THR A 111 -4.50 13.12 -3.18
CA THR A 111 -4.14 11.82 -2.60
C THR A 111 -5.24 10.82 -2.88
N LEU A 112 -4.87 9.65 -3.39
CA LEU A 112 -5.71 8.45 -3.39
C LEU A 112 -5.58 7.78 -2.02
N LYS A 113 -6.68 7.25 -1.47
CA LYS A 113 -6.67 6.47 -0.24
C LYS A 113 -7.49 5.21 -0.42
N ALA A 114 -6.88 4.07 -0.21
CA ALA A 114 -7.58 2.79 -0.25
C ALA A 114 -8.07 2.40 1.14
N SER A 115 -9.29 1.91 1.23
CA SER A 115 -9.86 1.44 2.49
C SER A 115 -10.86 0.31 2.30
N ILE A 116 -10.99 -0.53 3.32
CA ILE A 116 -11.97 -1.61 3.38
C ILE A 116 -12.90 -1.36 4.55
N LEU A 117 -14.19 -1.49 4.31
CA LEU A 117 -15.22 -1.49 5.34
C LEU A 117 -15.62 -2.93 5.65
N ILE A 118 -15.37 -3.40 6.88
CA ILE A 118 -15.73 -4.72 7.40
C ILE A 118 -16.56 -4.50 8.66
N ASP A 119 -17.78 -5.02 8.71
CA ASP A 119 -18.70 -4.91 9.85
C ASP A 119 -18.80 -3.50 10.43
N GLY A 120 -18.88 -2.49 9.55
CA GLY A 120 -18.98 -1.08 9.93
C GLY A 120 -17.66 -0.43 10.37
N LYS A 121 -16.55 -1.17 10.45
CA LYS A 121 -15.23 -0.65 10.80
C LYS A 121 -14.37 -0.45 9.54
N LYS A 122 -13.74 0.74 9.43
CA LYS A 122 -12.85 1.10 8.33
C LYS A 122 -11.42 0.66 8.63
N TYR A 123 -10.79 0.02 7.64
CA TYR A 123 -9.38 -0.40 7.64
C TYR A 123 -8.69 0.25 6.45
N ASP A 124 -7.77 1.17 6.70
CA ASP A 124 -7.10 2.02 5.72
C ASP A 124 -5.58 1.97 5.84
N LYS A 125 -5.06 0.93 6.48
CA LYS A 125 -3.61 0.79 6.68
C LYS A 125 -3.00 -0.22 5.72
N GLU A 126 -1.76 0.08 5.34
CA GLU A 126 -0.82 -0.83 4.70
C GLU A 126 0.10 -1.40 5.76
N LEU A 127 0.34 -2.71 5.71
CA LEU A 127 1.34 -3.38 6.52
C LEU A 127 2.65 -3.45 5.74
N ILE A 128 3.70 -2.90 6.33
CA ILE A 128 5.08 -3.06 5.86
C ILE A 128 5.80 -3.96 6.83
N GLU A 129 6.28 -5.09 6.35
CA GLU A 129 7.11 -6.01 7.10
C GLU A 129 8.57 -5.81 6.70
N ILE A 130 9.41 -5.59 7.69
CA ILE A 130 10.86 -5.43 7.55
C ILE A 130 11.50 -6.65 8.18
N GLU A 131 12.07 -7.51 7.34
CA GLU A 131 12.69 -8.76 7.76
C GLU A 131 14.11 -8.83 7.17
N TYR A 132 15.09 -8.82 8.05
CA TYR A 132 16.50 -9.03 7.71
C TYR A 132 17.08 -10.06 8.66
N ASP A 133 18.05 -10.86 8.20
CA ASP A 133 18.62 -11.96 8.99
C ASP A 133 19.32 -11.51 10.29
N HIS A 134 19.70 -10.25 10.39
CA HIS A 134 20.49 -9.70 11.51
C HIS A 134 19.69 -8.82 12.47
N ILE A 135 18.40 -8.60 12.21
CA ILE A 135 17.51 -7.85 13.09
C ILE A 135 16.20 -8.59 13.32
N PRO A 136 15.53 -8.41 14.47
CA PRO A 136 14.19 -8.94 14.67
C PRO A 136 13.21 -8.37 13.62
N LYS A 137 12.25 -9.20 13.19
CA LYS A 137 11.16 -8.77 12.31
C LYS A 137 10.44 -7.55 12.90
N GLN A 138 10.17 -6.58 12.06
CA GLN A 138 9.43 -5.37 12.42
C GLN A 138 8.23 -5.20 11.50
N SER A 139 7.09 -4.83 12.06
CA SER A 139 5.88 -4.52 11.32
C SER A 139 5.46 -3.08 11.55
N VAL A 140 5.23 -2.36 10.45
CA VAL A 140 4.83 -0.96 10.47
C VAL A 140 3.48 -0.81 9.77
N LEU A 141 2.51 -0.21 10.45
CA LEU A 141 1.23 0.17 9.86
C LEU A 141 1.28 1.63 9.44
N GLN A 142 1.18 1.90 8.15
CA GLN A 142 1.08 3.25 7.60
C GLN A 142 -0.21 3.42 6.80
N ASN A 143 -0.57 4.66 6.47
CA ASN A 143 -1.74 4.92 5.64
C ASN A 143 -1.57 4.30 4.25
N SER A 144 -2.61 3.63 3.76
CA SER A 144 -2.66 3.12 2.39
C SER A 144 -3.05 4.26 1.45
N GLU A 145 -2.07 5.08 1.10
CA GLU A 145 -2.27 6.26 0.29
C GLU A 145 -1.19 6.43 -0.80
N ALA A 146 -1.55 7.15 -1.86
CA ALA A 146 -0.67 7.51 -2.95
C ALA A 146 -0.91 8.96 -3.39
N LYS A 147 0.14 9.69 -3.66
CA LYS A 147 0.06 11.04 -4.23
C LYS A 147 -0.29 10.95 -5.71
N VAL A 148 -1.23 11.76 -6.17
CA VAL A 148 -1.58 11.87 -7.58
C VAL A 148 -1.46 13.29 -8.06
N VAL A 149 -0.95 13.43 -9.26
CA VAL A 149 -0.74 14.72 -9.91
C VAL A 149 -1.22 14.64 -11.35
N ARG A 150 -2.11 15.52 -11.72
CA ARG A 150 -2.51 15.74 -13.11
C ARG A 150 -1.83 17.00 -13.61
N LEU A 151 -1.01 16.86 -14.67
CA LEU A 151 -0.32 17.96 -15.33
C LEU A 151 -0.54 17.89 -16.83
N ASN A 152 -0.87 19.00 -17.43
CA ASN A 152 -0.94 19.10 -18.88
C ASN A 152 0.48 19.19 -19.47
N ILE A 153 1.11 18.03 -19.63
CA ILE A 153 2.49 17.95 -20.08
C ILE A 153 2.53 17.94 -21.60
N LYS A 154 2.98 19.03 -22.18
CA LYS A 154 3.26 19.08 -23.62
C LYS A 154 4.53 18.28 -23.92
N LYS A 155 4.43 17.38 -24.88
CA LYS A 155 5.53 16.54 -25.34
C LYS A 155 6.20 17.18 -26.56
N ALA A 156 7.52 17.33 -26.49
CA ALA A 156 8.35 17.66 -27.66
C ALA A 156 9.21 16.43 -28.00
N GLY A 157 9.13 15.97 -29.25
CA GLY A 157 9.88 14.80 -29.74
C GLY A 157 9.25 13.44 -29.37
N ASN A 158 9.78 12.36 -29.98
CA ASN A 158 9.26 11.00 -29.86
C ASN A 158 10.23 10.04 -29.16
N PHE A 159 11.48 10.40 -28.99
CA PHE A 159 12.51 9.57 -28.42
C PHE A 159 13.29 10.31 -27.32
N ILE A 160 13.58 9.63 -26.24
CA ILE A 160 14.49 10.10 -25.20
C ILE A 160 15.53 9.01 -25.01
N GLY A 161 16.80 9.37 -25.21
CA GLY A 161 17.94 8.55 -24.80
C GLY A 161 18.18 8.74 -23.30
N TYR A 162 18.21 7.65 -22.56
CA TYR A 162 18.46 7.68 -21.11
C TYR A 162 19.44 6.58 -20.71
N ILE A 163 20.50 6.96 -20.01
CA ILE A 163 21.46 6.00 -19.43
C ILE A 163 21.07 5.77 -17.99
N LYS A 164 20.62 4.54 -17.68
CA LYS A 164 20.15 4.17 -16.34
C LYS A 164 21.31 4.04 -15.36
N GLY A 165 21.24 4.76 -14.22
CA GLY A 165 22.11 4.58 -13.07
C GLY A 165 21.56 3.54 -12.09
N ALA A 166 22.37 3.12 -11.11
CA ALA A 166 21.96 2.23 -10.04
C ALA A 166 20.91 2.92 -9.13
N GLY A 167 19.77 2.24 -8.88
CA GLY A 167 18.68 2.77 -8.04
C GLY A 167 17.84 3.88 -8.67
N ASP A 168 17.95 4.08 -9.98
CA ASP A 168 17.33 5.18 -10.67
C ASP A 168 15.89 4.89 -11.07
N VAL A 169 14.96 5.70 -10.59
CA VAL A 169 13.50 5.60 -10.84
C VAL A 169 13.01 6.50 -12.00
N VAL A 170 13.92 7.24 -12.65
CA VAL A 170 13.57 8.14 -13.77
C VAL A 170 12.96 7.41 -14.95
N PRO A 171 13.44 6.21 -15.38
CA PRO A 171 12.81 5.45 -16.46
C PRO A 171 11.36 5.10 -16.20
N GLU A 172 11.02 4.72 -14.98
CA GLU A 172 9.64 4.38 -14.58
C GLU A 172 8.76 5.64 -14.61
N SER A 173 9.24 6.77 -14.14
CA SER A 173 8.56 8.06 -14.19
C SER A 173 8.36 8.54 -15.63
N LEU A 174 9.35 8.33 -16.49
CA LEU A 174 9.24 8.62 -17.92
C LEU A 174 8.20 7.73 -18.60
N LYS A 175 8.15 6.43 -18.27
CA LYS A 175 7.12 5.52 -18.78
C LYS A 175 5.72 5.96 -18.41
N GLN A 176 5.48 6.38 -17.17
CA GLN A 176 4.18 6.92 -16.75
C GLN A 176 3.74 8.12 -17.61
N ARG A 177 4.70 8.90 -18.07
CA ARG A 177 4.46 10.06 -18.95
C ARG A 177 4.26 9.68 -20.42
N TRP A 178 4.84 8.54 -20.88
CA TRP A 178 5.04 8.27 -22.30
C TRP A 178 4.28 7.04 -22.81
N VAL A 179 3.61 6.28 -21.96
CA VAL A 179 2.80 5.13 -22.39
C VAL A 179 1.62 5.65 -23.21
N ARG A 180 1.84 5.76 -24.52
CA ARG A 180 0.79 5.50 -25.48
C ARG A 180 0.81 4.01 -25.74
N ASN A 181 -0.27 3.31 -25.41
CA ASN A 181 -0.56 2.04 -26.03
C ASN A 181 -0.67 2.29 -27.52
N ASN A 182 0.33 1.88 -28.28
CA ASN A 182 0.16 1.59 -29.68
C ASN A 182 -0.66 0.28 -29.68
N GLY A 183 -1.99 0.39 -29.80
CA GLY A 183 -2.86 -0.68 -30.26
C GLY A 183 -2.64 -0.92 -31.74
#